data_8c8d5eac22098f77b292e87938c70e08
#
_entry.id   8c8d5eac22098f77b292e87938c70e08
#
_cell.length_a   1.000
_cell.length_b   1.000
_cell.length_c   1.000
_cell.angle_alpha   90.00
_cell.angle_beta   90.00
_cell.angle_gamma   90.00
#
_symmetry.space_group_name_H-M   'P 1'
#
loop_
_entity.id
_entity.type
_entity.pdbx_description
1 polymer ?
#
loop_
_entity_poly.entity_id
_entity_poly.type
_entity_poly.pdbx_seq_one_letter_code
_entity_poly.pdbx_strand_id
1 'polypeptide(L)'
;MEELEQELEQETKETVIEQVPNTYYYEKLYEDKHLGSFTENTALAYQLGWQDNTVAITDTEVSELNGRTYLKGYAPKKTESMILIEKYQSEIVELKKYLSDTDYKAIKFAEGELSESDYQEVKSQRHDARVRINELESLIEELKKGNNTK
;
A
#
# COMPACT_ATOMS: atom_id res chain seq x y z
N MET A 1 -30.26 -14.45 -43.51
CA MET A 1 -30.04 -13.17 -42.86
C MET A 1 -30.64 -13.07 -41.48
N GLU A 2 -31.91 -13.47 -41.30
CA GLU A 2 -32.58 -13.48 -40.00
C GLU A 2 -31.96 -14.47 -39.00
N GLU A 3 -31.48 -15.63 -39.48
CA GLU A 3 -30.84 -16.64 -38.64
C GLU A 3 -29.48 -16.16 -38.07
N LEU A 4 -28.70 -15.37 -38.85
CA LEU A 4 -27.43 -14.82 -38.42
C LEU A 4 -27.59 -13.71 -37.34
N GLU A 5 -28.68 -12.91 -37.47
CA GLU A 5 -28.98 -11.87 -36.48
C GLU A 5 -29.43 -12.49 -35.14
N GLN A 6 -30.16 -13.59 -35.19
CA GLN A 6 -30.59 -14.32 -33.97
C GLN A 6 -29.42 -15.01 -33.27
N GLU A 7 -28.47 -15.57 -34.02
CA GLU A 7 -27.25 -16.15 -33.46
C GLU A 7 -26.37 -15.09 -32.79
N LEU A 8 -26.24 -13.91 -33.42
CA LEU A 8 -25.51 -12.78 -32.85
C LEU A 8 -26.15 -12.23 -31.59
N GLU A 9 -27.48 -12.17 -31.52
CA GLU A 9 -28.20 -11.74 -30.31
C GLU A 9 -28.03 -12.74 -29.17
N GLN A 10 -27.99 -14.04 -29.46
CA GLN A 10 -27.75 -15.07 -28.46
C GLN A 10 -26.33 -15.05 -27.93
N GLU A 11 -25.33 -14.85 -28.79
CA GLU A 11 -23.92 -14.68 -28.38
C GLU A 11 -23.75 -13.45 -27.49
N THR A 12 -24.41 -12.34 -27.85
CA THR A 12 -24.36 -11.10 -27.05
C THR A 12 -24.98 -11.31 -25.67
N LYS A 13 -26.07 -12.07 -25.57
CA LYS A 13 -26.72 -12.38 -24.29
C LYS A 13 -25.86 -13.29 -23.41
N GLU A 14 -25.18 -14.29 -23.99
CA GLU A 14 -24.26 -15.16 -23.27
C GLU A 14 -23.06 -14.36 -22.76
N THR A 15 -22.52 -13.44 -23.55
CA THR A 15 -21.42 -12.57 -23.16
C THR A 15 -21.83 -11.63 -22.02
N VAL A 16 -23.08 -11.13 -22.01
CA VAL A 16 -23.61 -10.27 -20.94
C VAL A 16 -23.78 -11.06 -19.63
N ILE A 17 -24.16 -12.35 -19.71
CA ILE A 17 -24.27 -13.23 -18.53
C ILE A 17 -22.89 -13.52 -17.92
N GLU A 18 -21.84 -13.66 -18.76
CA GLU A 18 -20.46 -13.84 -18.31
C GLU A 18 -19.88 -12.59 -17.66
N GLN A 19 -20.47 -11.42 -17.90
CA GLN A 19 -20.07 -10.14 -17.31
C GLN A 19 -20.79 -9.78 -16.01
N VAL A 20 -21.57 -10.71 -15.42
CA VAL A 20 -22.17 -10.50 -14.10
C VAL A 20 -21.03 -10.29 -13.10
N PRO A 21 -21.11 -9.24 -12.27
CA PRO A 21 -20.04 -8.93 -11.35
C PRO A 21 -19.68 -10.14 -10.51
N ASN A 22 -18.39 -10.41 -10.38
CA ASN A 22 -17.89 -11.47 -9.53
C ASN A 22 -18.39 -11.24 -8.10
N THR A 23 -18.67 -12.32 -7.42
CA THR A 23 -19.21 -12.31 -6.07
C THR A 23 -18.19 -12.98 -5.15
N TYR A 24 -17.99 -12.38 -3.97
CA TYR A 24 -17.30 -13.03 -2.87
C TYR A 24 -18.31 -13.81 -2.05
N TYR A 25 -17.94 -15.05 -1.66
CA TYR A 25 -18.63 -15.84 -0.66
C TYR A 25 -17.75 -15.83 0.58
N TYR A 26 -18.29 -15.47 1.74
CA TYR A 26 -17.49 -15.29 2.96
C TYR A 26 -18.00 -16.15 4.11
N GLU A 27 -17.08 -16.49 5.00
CA GLU A 27 -17.38 -17.28 6.19
C GLU A 27 -18.15 -16.43 7.21
N LYS A 28 -17.65 -15.20 7.47
CA LYS A 28 -18.20 -14.35 8.50
C LYS A 28 -17.92 -12.87 8.17
N LEU A 29 -18.90 -12.03 8.47
CA LEU A 29 -18.75 -10.58 8.45
C LEU A 29 -18.55 -10.11 9.91
N TYR A 30 -17.43 -9.48 10.18
CA TYR A 30 -17.11 -8.98 11.51
C TYR A 30 -17.83 -7.66 11.81
N GLU A 31 -17.84 -7.24 13.06
CA GLU A 31 -18.52 -6.00 13.49
C GLU A 31 -18.00 -4.76 12.77
N ASP A 32 -16.69 -4.71 12.49
CA ASP A 32 -16.05 -3.62 11.75
C ASP A 32 -16.29 -3.70 10.24
N LYS A 33 -17.11 -4.66 9.80
CA LYS A 33 -17.49 -4.88 8.41
C LYS A 33 -16.35 -5.42 7.53
N HIS A 34 -15.31 -6.04 8.14
CA HIS A 34 -14.35 -6.78 7.33
C HIS A 34 -14.83 -8.22 7.14
N LEU A 35 -14.51 -8.76 5.98
CA LEU A 35 -14.79 -10.16 5.65
C LEU A 35 -13.74 -11.05 6.31
N GLY A 36 -14.19 -12.15 6.89
CA GLY A 36 -13.30 -13.23 7.32
C GLY A 36 -12.72 -13.94 6.10
N SER A 37 -12.60 -15.24 6.16
CA SER A 37 -12.18 -16.00 4.96
C SER A 37 -13.23 -15.85 3.87
N PHE A 38 -12.80 -15.68 2.63
CA PHE A 38 -13.71 -15.52 1.49
C PHE A 38 -13.09 -16.09 0.22
N THR A 39 -13.94 -16.37 -0.76
CA THR A 39 -13.54 -16.96 -2.03
C THR A 39 -14.48 -16.51 -3.15
N GLU A 40 -13.95 -16.45 -4.37
CA GLU A 40 -14.74 -16.25 -5.58
C GLU A 40 -15.27 -17.58 -6.14
N ASN A 41 -14.73 -18.70 -5.66
CA ASN A 41 -15.04 -20.02 -6.17
C ASN A 41 -16.37 -20.53 -5.60
N THR A 42 -17.39 -20.54 -6.45
CA THR A 42 -18.75 -20.96 -6.08
C THR A 42 -18.78 -22.40 -5.53
N ALA A 43 -18.08 -23.32 -6.18
CA ALA A 43 -18.07 -24.73 -5.75
C ALA A 43 -17.46 -24.88 -4.36
N LEU A 44 -16.35 -24.18 -4.10
CA LEU A 44 -15.70 -24.19 -2.79
C LEU A 44 -16.62 -23.57 -1.72
N ALA A 45 -17.29 -22.48 -2.04
CA ALA A 45 -18.21 -21.81 -1.13
C ALA A 45 -19.34 -22.75 -0.70
N TYR A 46 -19.92 -23.51 -1.63
CA TYR A 46 -20.95 -24.50 -1.32
C TYR A 46 -20.42 -25.63 -0.43
N GLN A 47 -19.17 -26.06 -0.68
CA GLN A 47 -18.54 -27.10 0.16
C GLN A 47 -18.34 -26.62 1.60
N LEU A 48 -18.04 -25.30 1.75
CA LEU A 48 -17.77 -24.70 3.06
C LEU A 48 -19.04 -24.21 3.77
N GLY A 49 -20.19 -24.24 3.11
CA GLY A 49 -21.43 -23.76 3.68
C GLY A 49 -21.62 -22.25 3.64
N TRP A 50 -20.88 -21.56 2.75
CA TRP A 50 -20.89 -20.10 2.66
C TRP A 50 -21.81 -19.56 1.56
N GLN A 51 -22.64 -20.40 0.95
CA GLN A 51 -23.43 -20.05 -0.22
C GLN A 51 -24.40 -18.87 0.00
N ASP A 52 -24.84 -18.65 1.23
CA ASP A 52 -25.78 -17.57 1.55
C ASP A 52 -25.08 -16.26 1.95
N ASN A 53 -23.77 -16.32 2.17
CA ASN A 53 -22.99 -15.17 2.61
C ASN A 53 -22.28 -14.55 1.40
N THR A 54 -23.01 -13.73 0.64
CA THR A 54 -22.52 -13.17 -0.63
C THR A 54 -22.44 -11.67 -0.60
N VAL A 55 -21.45 -11.14 -1.31
CA VAL A 55 -21.30 -9.71 -1.55
C VAL A 55 -20.63 -9.52 -2.92
N ALA A 56 -21.12 -8.56 -3.69
CA ALA A 56 -20.48 -8.22 -4.96
C ALA A 56 -19.09 -7.64 -4.70
N ILE A 57 -18.09 -8.04 -5.48
CA ILE A 57 -16.72 -7.54 -5.33
C ILE A 57 -16.69 -6.01 -5.44
N THR A 58 -17.53 -5.42 -6.30
CA THR A 58 -17.66 -3.98 -6.44
C THR A 58 -18.17 -3.27 -5.19
N ASP A 59 -18.79 -4.01 -4.26
CA ASP A 59 -19.29 -3.49 -2.98
C ASP A 59 -18.32 -3.75 -1.84
N THR A 60 -17.07 -4.09 -2.17
CA THR A 60 -15.99 -4.28 -1.19
C THR A 60 -14.82 -3.36 -1.50
N GLU A 61 -13.97 -3.14 -0.52
CA GLU A 61 -12.71 -2.42 -0.68
C GLU A 61 -11.65 -3.00 0.24
N VAL A 62 -10.38 -2.87 -0.18
CA VAL A 62 -9.25 -3.35 0.61
C VAL A 62 -8.66 -2.16 1.37
N SER A 63 -8.45 -2.34 2.68
CA SER A 63 -7.84 -1.29 3.50
C SER A 63 -6.35 -1.14 3.22
N GLU A 64 -5.92 0.09 3.01
CA GLU A 64 -4.51 0.44 2.87
C GLU A 64 -3.73 0.24 4.17
N LEU A 65 -4.43 0.25 5.31
CA LEU A 65 -3.79 0.13 6.63
C LEU A 65 -3.43 -1.31 7.00
N ASN A 66 -4.30 -2.26 6.69
CA ASN A 66 -4.14 -3.64 7.18
C ASN A 66 -4.29 -4.71 6.11
N GLY A 67 -4.63 -4.33 4.88
CA GLY A 67 -4.82 -5.26 3.77
C GLY A 67 -6.08 -6.12 3.86
N ARG A 68 -6.92 -5.89 4.85
CA ARG A 68 -8.18 -6.63 5.00
C ARG A 68 -9.23 -6.09 4.02
N THR A 69 -10.15 -6.97 3.62
CA THR A 69 -11.25 -6.62 2.74
C THR A 69 -12.48 -6.27 3.59
N TYR A 70 -13.04 -5.09 3.34
CA TYR A 70 -14.21 -4.57 4.05
C TYR A 70 -15.36 -4.34 3.08
N LEU A 71 -16.55 -4.22 3.62
CA LEU A 71 -17.65 -3.64 2.85
C LEU A 71 -17.28 -2.19 2.49
N LYS A 72 -17.66 -1.76 1.30
CA LYS A 72 -17.34 -0.43 0.78
C LYS A 72 -17.81 0.67 1.74
N GLY A 73 -16.91 1.59 2.05
CA GLY A 73 -17.16 2.68 2.99
C GLY A 73 -16.73 2.40 4.43
N TYR A 74 -16.34 1.17 4.75
CA TYR A 74 -15.95 0.77 6.10
C TYR A 74 -14.46 0.53 6.29
N ALA A 75 -13.68 0.44 5.20
CA ALA A 75 -12.24 0.22 5.29
C ALA A 75 -11.55 1.42 5.95
N PRO A 76 -10.78 1.21 7.03
CA PRO A 76 -10.02 2.31 7.62
C PRO A 76 -8.97 2.80 6.63
N LYS A 77 -8.81 4.11 6.54
CA LYS A 77 -7.89 4.77 5.61
C LYS A 77 -6.76 5.43 6.37
N LYS A 78 -5.62 5.56 5.70
CA LYS A 78 -4.49 6.29 6.24
C LYS A 78 -4.87 7.75 6.45
N THR A 79 -4.50 8.31 7.61
CA THR A 79 -4.64 9.73 7.89
C THR A 79 -3.55 10.50 7.16
N GLU A 80 -3.71 11.82 7.03
CA GLU A 80 -2.69 12.70 6.45
C GLU A 80 -1.36 12.56 7.20
N SER A 81 -1.43 12.46 8.53
CA SER A 81 -0.25 12.26 9.37
C SER A 81 0.49 10.97 9.06
N MET A 82 -0.25 9.88 8.85
CA MET A 82 0.36 8.58 8.48
C MET A 82 1.06 8.64 7.14
N ILE A 83 0.45 9.32 6.17
CA ILE A 83 1.04 9.51 4.82
C ILE A 83 2.33 10.32 4.91
N LEU A 84 2.33 11.40 5.69
CA LEU A 84 3.51 12.22 5.91
C LEU A 84 4.63 11.45 6.61
N ILE A 85 4.29 10.66 7.63
CA ILE A 85 5.28 9.82 8.33
C ILE A 85 5.95 8.87 7.35
N GLU A 86 5.17 8.19 6.51
CA GLU A 86 5.73 7.28 5.49
C GLU A 86 6.66 8.01 4.52
N LYS A 87 6.27 9.20 4.08
CA LYS A 87 7.07 10.03 3.16
C LYS A 87 8.40 10.41 3.82
N TYR A 88 8.37 10.86 5.06
CA TYR A 88 9.57 11.25 5.79
C TYR A 88 10.47 10.06 6.09
N GLN A 89 9.90 8.90 6.43
CA GLN A 89 10.66 7.66 6.63
C GLN A 89 11.37 7.22 5.37
N SER A 90 10.72 7.34 4.21
CA SER A 90 11.33 7.03 2.91
C SER A 90 12.51 7.97 2.61
N GLU A 91 12.36 9.25 2.89
CA GLU A 91 13.44 10.23 2.71
C GLU A 91 14.63 9.91 3.62
N ILE A 92 14.36 9.54 4.88
CA ILE A 92 15.43 9.13 5.83
C ILE A 92 16.20 7.92 5.29
N VAL A 93 15.49 6.92 4.74
CA VAL A 93 16.13 5.73 4.16
C VAL A 93 17.08 6.12 3.02
N GLU A 94 16.63 7.00 2.13
CA GLU A 94 17.46 7.48 1.01
C GLU A 94 18.69 8.27 1.50
N LEU A 95 18.52 9.13 2.51
CA LEU A 95 19.62 9.89 3.08
C LEU A 95 20.64 9.00 3.78
N LYS A 96 20.16 8.00 4.53
CA LYS A 96 21.04 7.02 5.18
C LYS A 96 21.79 6.17 4.16
N LYS A 97 21.14 5.84 3.04
CA LYS A 97 21.79 5.16 1.93
C LYS A 97 22.93 5.99 1.35
N TYR A 98 22.67 7.28 1.13
CA TYR A 98 23.72 8.21 0.65
C TYR A 98 24.91 8.23 1.60
N LEU A 99 24.67 8.31 2.92
CA LEU A 99 25.74 8.29 3.91
C LEU A 99 26.53 6.97 3.84
N SER A 100 25.83 5.84 3.76
CA SER A 100 26.48 4.53 3.63
C SER A 100 27.30 4.42 2.35
N ASP A 101 26.76 4.85 1.22
CA ASP A 101 27.42 4.79 -0.09
C ASP A 101 28.68 5.68 -0.14
N THR A 102 28.74 6.74 0.67
CA THR A 102 29.87 7.68 0.69
C THR A 102 30.82 7.49 1.88
N ASP A 103 30.56 6.50 2.76
CA ASP A 103 31.40 6.25 3.92
C ASP A 103 32.86 5.98 3.52
N TYR A 104 33.09 5.25 2.43
CA TYR A 104 34.44 4.94 1.97
C TYR A 104 35.22 6.21 1.62
N LYS A 105 34.57 7.26 1.11
CA LYS A 105 35.21 8.54 0.81
C LYS A 105 35.65 9.26 2.09
N ALA A 106 34.83 9.20 3.13
CA ALA A 106 35.16 9.75 4.43
C ALA A 106 36.36 9.03 5.05
N ILE A 107 36.41 7.71 4.91
CA ILE A 107 37.52 6.87 5.39
C ILE A 107 38.81 7.20 4.61
N LYS A 108 38.74 7.32 3.29
CA LYS A 108 39.88 7.71 2.44
C LYS A 108 40.44 9.07 2.85
N PHE A 109 39.56 10.02 3.10
CA PHE A 109 39.96 11.35 3.56
C PHE A 109 40.67 11.27 4.91
N ALA A 110 40.11 10.51 5.86
CA ALA A 110 40.72 10.33 7.18
C ALA A 110 42.07 9.67 7.12
N GLU A 111 42.30 8.77 6.15
CA GLU A 111 43.58 8.08 5.93
C GLU A 111 44.57 8.89 5.08
N GLY A 112 44.16 10.07 4.62
CA GLY A 112 45.02 10.94 3.81
C GLY A 112 45.12 10.59 2.34
N GLU A 113 44.24 9.68 1.85
CA GLU A 113 44.26 9.22 0.46
C GLU A 113 43.33 10.06 -0.46
N LEU A 114 42.59 10.99 0.09
CA LEU A 114 41.71 11.89 -0.65
C LEU A 114 42.02 13.34 -0.22
N SER A 115 42.19 14.26 -1.18
CA SER A 115 42.48 15.63 -0.87
C SER A 115 41.28 16.34 -0.25
N GLU A 116 41.55 17.40 0.52
CA GLU A 116 40.49 18.22 1.11
C GLU A 116 39.57 18.83 0.05
N SER A 117 40.12 19.28 -1.08
CA SER A 117 39.33 19.85 -2.16
C SER A 117 38.42 18.82 -2.81
N ASP A 118 38.88 17.58 -2.95
CA ASP A 118 38.07 16.47 -3.55
C ASP A 118 36.99 15.97 -2.60
N TYR A 119 37.20 16.10 -1.30
CA TYR A 119 36.24 15.62 -0.29
C TYR A 119 35.24 16.68 0.15
N GLN A 120 35.54 17.98 -0.06
CA GLN A 120 34.76 19.09 0.51
C GLN A 120 33.28 19.06 0.12
N GLU A 121 32.96 18.79 -1.13
CA GLU A 121 31.57 18.72 -1.60
C GLU A 121 30.82 17.55 -0.92
N VAL A 122 31.43 16.36 -0.88
CA VAL A 122 30.84 15.20 -0.24
C VAL A 122 30.68 15.46 1.27
N LYS A 123 31.66 16.08 1.92
CA LYS A 123 31.58 16.43 3.34
C LYS A 123 30.38 17.33 3.62
N SER A 124 30.18 18.36 2.80
CA SER A 124 29.05 19.27 2.93
C SER A 124 27.71 18.55 2.73
N GLN A 125 27.61 17.73 1.70
CA GLN A 125 26.40 16.96 1.41
C GLN A 125 26.09 15.94 2.53
N ARG A 126 27.12 15.32 3.09
CA ARG A 126 26.96 14.38 4.21
C ARG A 126 26.48 15.10 5.47
N HIS A 127 27.00 16.31 5.72
CA HIS A 127 26.55 17.14 6.84
C HIS A 127 25.07 17.50 6.67
N ASP A 128 24.69 17.97 5.49
CA ASP A 128 23.31 18.36 5.19
C ASP A 128 22.36 17.16 5.33
N ALA A 129 22.81 15.97 4.90
CA ALA A 129 22.03 14.74 5.04
C ALA A 129 21.75 14.42 6.52
N ARG A 130 22.76 14.54 7.39
CA ARG A 130 22.59 14.31 8.84
C ARG A 130 21.63 15.32 9.47
N VAL A 131 21.76 16.59 9.10
CA VAL A 131 20.86 17.65 9.59
C VAL A 131 19.43 17.35 9.17
N ARG A 132 19.23 16.97 7.90
CA ARG A 132 17.90 16.66 7.38
C ARG A 132 17.30 15.43 8.05
N ILE A 133 18.08 14.38 8.30
CA ILE A 133 17.63 13.18 9.01
C ILE A 133 17.12 13.57 10.41
N ASN A 134 17.86 14.40 11.13
CA ASN A 134 17.46 14.85 12.47
C ASN A 134 16.16 15.65 12.44
N GLU A 135 16.00 16.52 11.45
CA GLU A 135 14.76 17.28 11.26
C GLU A 135 13.58 16.36 10.99
N LEU A 136 13.75 15.38 10.09
CA LEU A 136 12.70 14.45 9.73
C LEU A 136 12.30 13.56 10.92
N GLU A 137 13.28 13.10 11.70
CA GLU A 137 13.01 12.29 12.91
C GLU A 137 12.18 13.10 13.92
N SER A 138 12.49 14.39 14.10
CA SER A 138 11.73 15.28 14.97
C SER A 138 10.30 15.49 14.47
N LEU A 139 10.13 15.70 13.16
CA LEU A 139 8.82 15.87 12.55
C LEU A 139 7.96 14.61 12.71
N ILE A 140 8.56 13.45 12.55
CA ILE A 140 7.87 12.16 12.73
C ILE A 140 7.39 12.02 14.19
N GLU A 141 8.24 12.35 15.16
CA GLU A 141 7.86 12.30 16.58
C GLU A 141 6.70 13.22 16.89
N GLU A 142 6.71 14.45 16.36
CA GLU A 142 5.61 15.40 16.55
C GLU A 142 4.30 14.88 15.96
N LEU A 143 4.35 14.30 14.76
CA LEU A 143 3.17 13.72 14.13
C LEU A 143 2.62 12.53 14.92
N LYS A 144 3.49 11.70 15.47
CA LYS A 144 3.08 10.56 16.31
C LYS A 144 2.44 11.02 17.61
N LYS A 145 2.96 12.07 18.23
CA LYS A 145 2.38 12.66 19.45
C LYS A 145 1.00 13.24 19.19
N GLY A 146 0.81 13.93 18.06
CA GLY A 146 -0.48 14.47 17.66
C GLY A 146 -1.53 13.39 17.47
N ASN A 147 -1.14 12.22 16.96
CA ASN A 147 -2.05 11.08 16.78
C ASN A 147 -2.42 10.38 18.10
N ASN A 148 -1.55 10.47 19.11
CA ASN A 148 -1.77 9.80 20.40
C ASN A 148 -2.64 10.62 21.36
N THR A 149 -2.90 11.89 21.07
CA THR A 149 -3.70 12.78 21.92
C THR A 149 -5.20 12.78 21.56
N LYS A 150 -5.58 11.98 20.59
CA LYS A 150 -6.97 11.74 20.24
C LYS A 150 -7.40 10.38 20.76
#